data_244c2268e460fe20705c3fdd55a63da5
#
_entry.id   244c2268e460fe20705c3fdd55a63da5
#
_cell.length_a   1.000
_cell.length_b   1.000
_cell.length_c   1.000
_cell.angle_alpha   90.00
_cell.angle_beta   90.00
_cell.angle_gamma   90.00
#
_symmetry.space_group_name_H-M   'P 1'
#
loop_
_entity.id
_entity.type
_entity.pdbx_description
1 polymer ?
#
loop_
_entity_poly.entity_id
_entity_poly.type
_entity_poly.pdbx_seq_one_letter_code
_entity_poly.pdbx_strand_id
1 'polypeptide(L)'
;MVQQKQFNLLNTSKNLKMEFIRTPKEIWQSLSKEFKFTVDACASDKNHLVDKYWTKEINACTQNWDNEIIYCHPMYDGKIPRFIKKACESKCLTVFLLPSSTNSVYFHTYLWDNKNHKPKNNIQIRFIEKTKGIYGTKFFSEDNVEPKTGYLRPLMIVVIDRRKV
;
A
#
# COMPACT_ATOMS: atom_id res chain seq x y z
N MET A 1 18.91 13.00 32.44
CA MET A 1 19.12 11.57 32.07
C MET A 1 17.86 10.82 31.62
N VAL A 2 16.68 11.18 32.07
CA VAL A 2 15.41 10.52 31.68
C VAL A 2 14.97 10.86 30.26
N GLN A 3 15.12 12.12 29.84
CA GLN A 3 14.74 12.57 28.48
C GLN A 3 15.58 11.93 27.36
N GLN A 4 16.86 11.67 27.59
CA GLN A 4 17.74 11.03 26.60
C GLN A 4 17.38 9.55 26.38
N LYS A 5 16.89 8.85 27.42
CA LYS A 5 16.40 7.46 27.29
C LYS A 5 15.09 7.39 26.51
N GLN A 6 14.20 8.37 26.66
CA GLN A 6 12.94 8.43 25.93
C GLN A 6 13.15 8.74 24.43
N PHE A 7 14.13 9.60 24.12
CA PHE A 7 14.51 9.89 22.73
C PHE A 7 15.15 8.69 22.02
N ASN A 8 15.95 7.90 22.75
CA ASN A 8 16.54 6.67 22.22
C ASN A 8 15.53 5.54 22.03
N LEU A 9 14.46 5.48 22.84
CA LEU A 9 13.37 4.51 22.67
C LEU A 9 12.52 4.82 21.41
N LEU A 10 12.40 6.10 21.02
CA LEU A 10 11.75 6.50 19.77
C LEU A 10 12.60 6.21 18.52
N ASN A 11 13.92 6.11 18.68
CA ASN A 11 14.85 5.81 17.59
C ASN A 11 15.10 4.31 17.37
N THR A 12 14.77 3.44 18.32
CA THR A 12 14.90 1.98 18.16
C THR A 12 13.79 1.35 17.33
N SER A 13 12.74 2.09 16.99
CA SER A 13 11.74 1.67 15.98
C SER A 13 12.22 1.86 14.53
N LYS A 14 13.42 2.36 14.29
CA LYS A 14 13.99 2.66 12.97
C LYS A 14 14.56 1.48 12.19
N ASN A 15 14.51 0.25 12.70
CA ASN A 15 15.17 -0.90 12.06
C ASN A 15 14.27 -2.09 11.71
N LEU A 16 12.98 -1.88 11.51
CA LEU A 16 12.28 -2.74 10.56
C LEU A 16 12.67 -2.22 9.17
N LYS A 17 13.51 -2.95 8.45
CA LYS A 17 13.65 -2.77 7.02
C LYS A 17 12.26 -2.99 6.45
N MET A 18 11.51 -1.89 6.22
CA MET A 18 10.19 -1.88 5.58
C MET A 18 10.28 -2.36 4.13
N GLU A 19 11.42 -2.90 3.76
CA GLU A 19 11.77 -3.23 2.38
C GLU A 19 10.97 -4.42 1.85
N PHE A 20 10.53 -5.32 2.75
CA PHE A 20 9.87 -6.55 2.35
C PHE A 20 8.87 -6.96 3.42
N ILE A 21 7.73 -6.29 3.45
CA ILE A 21 6.63 -6.63 4.35
C ILE A 21 5.54 -7.36 3.59
N ARG A 22 4.97 -8.38 4.24
CA ARG A 22 3.84 -9.12 3.68
C ARG A 22 2.53 -8.38 3.90
N THR A 23 1.68 -8.41 2.92
CA THR A 23 0.27 -8.01 3.09
C THR A 23 -0.39 -8.89 4.15
N PRO A 24 -1.11 -8.32 5.13
CA PRO A 24 -1.86 -9.11 6.10
C PRO A 24 -2.82 -10.06 5.41
N LYS A 25 -2.86 -11.30 5.90
CA LYS A 25 -3.61 -12.40 5.28
C LYS A 25 -5.09 -12.08 5.11
N GLU A 26 -5.70 -11.47 6.11
CA GLU A 26 -7.12 -11.10 6.12
C GLU A 26 -7.44 -10.06 5.04
N ILE A 27 -6.55 -9.07 4.88
CA ILE A 27 -6.69 -8.04 3.83
C ILE A 27 -6.59 -8.69 2.46
N TRP A 28 -5.57 -9.54 2.25
CA TRP A 28 -5.39 -10.23 0.99
C TRP A 28 -6.57 -11.14 0.65
N GLN A 29 -7.04 -11.95 1.60
CA GLN A 29 -8.18 -12.84 1.40
C GLN A 29 -9.47 -12.10 1.03
N SER A 30 -9.71 -10.92 1.62
CA SER A 30 -10.85 -10.08 1.27
C SER A 30 -10.70 -9.52 -0.15
N LEU A 31 -9.55 -8.95 -0.48
CA LEU A 31 -9.32 -8.32 -1.77
C LEU A 31 -9.27 -9.35 -2.92
N SER A 32 -8.66 -10.51 -2.72
CA SER A 32 -8.55 -11.55 -3.76
C SER A 32 -9.88 -12.23 -4.08
N LYS A 33 -10.87 -12.17 -3.18
CA LYS A 33 -12.24 -12.59 -3.48
C LYS A 33 -12.98 -11.61 -4.38
N GLU A 34 -12.73 -10.32 -4.19
CA GLU A 34 -13.38 -9.24 -4.94
C GLU A 34 -12.72 -8.99 -6.30
N PHE A 35 -11.38 -8.98 -6.31
CA PHE A 35 -10.58 -8.67 -7.50
C PHE A 35 -9.79 -9.90 -7.96
N LYS A 36 -9.86 -10.19 -9.26
CA LYS A 36 -9.08 -11.28 -9.89
C LYS A 36 -7.74 -10.71 -10.35
N PHE A 37 -6.84 -10.49 -9.41
CA PHE A 37 -5.53 -9.89 -9.68
C PHE A 37 -4.74 -10.68 -10.71
N THR A 38 -4.15 -9.95 -11.66
CA THR A 38 -3.27 -10.51 -12.70
C THR A 38 -1.81 -10.21 -12.42
N VAL A 39 -1.51 -9.16 -11.64
CA VAL A 39 -0.14 -8.74 -11.33
C VAL A 39 -0.03 -8.26 -9.87
N ASP A 40 1.06 -8.64 -9.20
CA ASP A 40 1.54 -8.00 -7.97
C ASP A 40 2.68 -7.03 -8.31
N ALA A 41 2.42 -5.73 -8.20
CA ALA A 41 3.34 -4.70 -8.68
C ALA A 41 4.49 -4.35 -7.73
N CYS A 42 4.47 -4.84 -6.51
CA CYS A 42 5.47 -4.51 -5.49
C CYS A 42 5.84 -5.74 -4.67
N ALA A 43 6.42 -6.72 -5.30
CA ALA A 43 6.71 -8.01 -4.72
C ALA A 43 8.21 -8.39 -4.77
N SER A 44 8.52 -9.49 -4.16
CA SER A 44 9.78 -10.22 -4.30
C SER A 44 9.50 -11.70 -4.57
N ASP A 45 10.54 -12.46 -4.86
CA ASP A 45 10.43 -13.91 -5.08
C ASP A 45 9.89 -14.66 -3.86
N LYS A 46 9.97 -14.06 -2.68
CA LYS A 46 9.51 -14.67 -1.42
C LYS A 46 8.13 -14.23 -0.95
N ASN A 47 7.62 -13.06 -1.41
CA ASN A 47 6.40 -12.48 -0.86
C ASN A 47 5.29 -12.19 -1.90
N HIS A 48 5.51 -12.53 -3.17
CA HIS A 48 4.50 -12.31 -4.21
C HIS A 48 3.20 -13.05 -3.89
N LEU A 49 2.10 -12.44 -4.26
CA LEU A 49 0.74 -12.91 -4.00
C LEU A 49 0.02 -13.37 -5.27
N VAL A 50 0.63 -13.12 -6.43
CA VAL A 50 0.16 -13.49 -7.77
C VAL A 50 1.35 -14.05 -8.55
N ASP A 51 1.12 -14.98 -9.47
CA ASP A 51 2.19 -15.63 -10.24
C ASP A 51 2.98 -14.64 -11.09
N LYS A 52 2.30 -13.66 -11.69
CA LYS A 52 2.95 -12.53 -12.38
C LYS A 52 3.20 -11.41 -11.37
N TYR A 53 4.46 -11.06 -11.17
CA TYR A 53 4.83 -10.02 -10.23
C TYR A 53 6.04 -9.21 -10.72
N TRP A 54 6.20 -8.01 -10.16
CA TRP A 54 7.33 -7.14 -10.46
C TRP A 54 8.12 -6.85 -9.20
N THR A 55 9.41 -7.14 -9.28
CA THR A 55 10.37 -6.88 -8.22
C THR A 55 10.91 -5.44 -8.31
N LYS A 56 11.70 -5.06 -7.32
CA LYS A 56 12.37 -3.74 -7.30
C LYS A 56 13.28 -3.55 -8.52
N GLU A 57 13.95 -4.62 -8.96
CA GLU A 57 14.87 -4.64 -10.12
C GLU A 57 14.11 -4.48 -11.43
N ILE A 58 12.95 -5.13 -11.55
CA ILE A 58 12.07 -5.02 -12.73
C ILE A 58 11.45 -3.63 -12.83
N ASN A 59 11.28 -2.93 -11.70
CA ASN A 59 10.70 -1.59 -11.61
C ASN A 59 9.30 -1.48 -12.25
N ALA A 60 8.28 -1.75 -11.47
CA ALA A 60 6.87 -1.72 -11.91
C ALA A 60 6.48 -0.44 -12.67
N CYS A 61 7.04 0.73 -12.31
CA CYS A 61 6.69 1.98 -12.96
C CYS A 61 7.15 2.07 -14.43
N THR A 62 8.06 1.21 -14.88
CA THR A 62 8.50 1.13 -16.27
C THR A 62 7.73 0.08 -17.08
N GLN A 63 6.93 -0.75 -16.41
CA GLN A 63 6.16 -1.82 -17.06
C GLN A 63 4.88 -1.29 -17.69
N ASN A 64 4.31 -2.05 -18.63
CA ASN A 64 2.98 -1.78 -19.15
C ASN A 64 1.93 -2.28 -18.16
N TRP A 65 1.02 -1.40 -17.74
CA TRP A 65 -0.07 -1.71 -16.82
C TRP A 65 -1.42 -1.87 -17.53
N ASP A 66 -1.50 -1.56 -18.82
CA ASP A 66 -2.76 -1.60 -19.55
C ASP A 66 -3.37 -3.01 -19.58
N ASN A 67 -4.68 -3.08 -19.38
CA ASN A 67 -5.48 -4.30 -19.33
C ASN A 67 -5.19 -5.23 -18.14
N GLU A 68 -4.37 -4.81 -17.18
CA GLU A 68 -4.08 -5.58 -15.96
C GLU A 68 -5.05 -5.24 -14.82
N ILE A 69 -5.21 -6.19 -13.91
CA ILE A 69 -5.82 -6.00 -12.59
C ILE A 69 -4.71 -6.14 -11.56
N ILE A 70 -4.25 -5.01 -11.05
CA ILE A 70 -3.00 -4.91 -10.32
C ILE A 70 -3.24 -4.79 -8.82
N TYR A 71 -2.56 -5.62 -8.05
CA TYR A 71 -2.34 -5.39 -6.64
C TYR A 71 -1.04 -4.60 -6.43
N CYS A 72 -1.06 -3.58 -5.58
CA CYS A 72 0.11 -2.75 -5.31
C CYS A 72 0.20 -2.39 -3.83
N HIS A 73 1.16 -2.98 -3.13
CA HIS A 73 1.51 -2.67 -1.76
C HIS A 73 2.94 -2.10 -1.74
N PRO A 74 3.12 -0.82 -2.12
CA PRO A 74 4.44 -0.24 -2.25
C PRO A 74 5.05 0.02 -0.88
N MET A 75 6.37 0.08 -0.81
CA MET A 75 7.05 0.60 0.37
C MET A 75 6.58 2.02 0.71
N TYR A 76 6.43 2.29 2.00
CA TYR A 76 5.97 3.59 2.49
C TYR A 76 7.15 4.58 2.66
N ASP A 77 7.95 4.73 1.61
CA ASP A 77 9.25 5.42 1.57
C ASP A 77 9.25 6.71 0.72
N GLY A 78 8.09 7.32 0.48
CA GLY A 78 7.97 8.50 -0.37
C GLY A 78 7.86 8.21 -1.88
N LYS A 79 7.92 6.94 -2.30
CA LYS A 79 7.76 6.55 -3.71
C LYS A 79 6.28 6.28 -4.09
N ILE A 80 5.37 6.27 -3.13
CA ILE A 80 3.93 6.09 -3.35
C ILE A 80 3.39 6.97 -4.50
N PRO A 81 3.72 8.28 -4.58
CA PRO A 81 3.15 9.13 -5.62
C PRO A 81 3.39 8.64 -7.04
N ARG A 82 4.54 8.03 -7.33
CA ARG A 82 4.88 7.54 -8.68
C ARG A 82 4.03 6.34 -9.09
N PHE A 83 3.70 5.45 -8.15
CA PHE A 83 2.81 4.31 -8.41
C PHE A 83 1.38 4.77 -8.66
N ILE A 84 0.89 5.72 -7.85
CA ILE A 84 -0.45 6.30 -8.03
C ILE A 84 -0.55 7.03 -9.37
N LYS A 85 0.46 7.85 -9.71
CA LYS A 85 0.53 8.51 -11.01
C LYS A 85 0.45 7.49 -12.15
N LYS A 86 1.27 6.43 -12.09
CA LYS A 86 1.29 5.35 -13.09
C LYS A 86 -0.09 4.70 -13.25
N ALA A 87 -0.78 4.39 -12.14
CA ALA A 87 -2.13 3.83 -12.17
C ALA A 87 -3.15 4.80 -12.81
N CYS A 88 -3.04 6.10 -12.53
CA CYS A 88 -3.90 7.12 -13.13
C CYS A 88 -3.65 7.34 -14.64
N GLU A 89 -2.47 7.01 -15.14
CA GLU A 89 -2.07 7.19 -16.54
C GLU A 89 -2.23 5.92 -17.39
N SER A 90 -2.47 4.76 -16.77
CA SER A 90 -2.63 3.47 -17.45
C SER A 90 -4.10 3.06 -17.55
N LYS A 91 -4.45 2.26 -18.56
CA LYS A 91 -5.80 1.69 -18.74
C LYS A 91 -5.95 0.38 -17.96
N CYS A 92 -5.89 0.46 -16.65
CA CYS A 92 -5.90 -0.70 -15.76
C CYS A 92 -6.88 -0.53 -14.59
N LEU A 93 -7.09 -1.58 -13.83
CA LEU A 93 -7.62 -1.50 -12.47
C LEU A 93 -6.48 -1.74 -11.49
N THR A 94 -6.26 -0.81 -10.56
CA THR A 94 -5.24 -0.96 -9.53
C THR A 94 -5.85 -0.85 -8.14
N VAL A 95 -5.49 -1.79 -7.27
CA VAL A 95 -5.87 -1.80 -5.85
C VAL A 95 -4.62 -1.63 -5.01
N PHE A 96 -4.58 -0.54 -4.28
CA PHE A 96 -3.47 -0.20 -3.39
C PHE A 96 -3.79 -0.50 -1.94
N LEU A 97 -2.79 -0.95 -1.19
CA LEU A 97 -2.77 -0.88 0.27
C LEU A 97 -1.81 0.24 0.69
N LEU A 98 -2.33 1.30 1.31
CA LEU A 98 -1.58 2.53 1.59
C LEU A 98 -1.82 3.04 3.02
N PRO A 99 -0.86 3.82 3.58
CA PRO A 99 -1.16 4.66 4.74
C PRO A 99 -2.21 5.70 4.39
N SER A 100 -3.14 5.97 5.31
CA SER A 100 -4.18 7.01 5.14
C SER A 100 -3.59 8.42 5.32
N SER A 101 -2.59 8.77 4.50
CA SER A 101 -1.91 10.07 4.54
C SER A 101 -2.75 11.13 3.81
N THR A 102 -3.92 11.47 4.38
CA THR A 102 -4.90 12.38 3.76
C THR A 102 -4.44 13.83 3.64
N ASN A 103 -3.36 14.21 4.31
CA ASN A 103 -2.72 15.52 4.19
C ASN A 103 -1.58 15.55 3.15
N SER A 104 -1.33 14.46 2.44
CA SER A 104 -0.23 14.40 1.46
C SER A 104 -0.61 15.06 0.12
N VAL A 105 0.40 15.61 -0.55
CA VAL A 105 0.22 16.21 -1.90
C VAL A 105 -0.39 15.21 -2.87
N TYR A 106 0.07 13.96 -2.89
CA TYR A 106 -0.45 12.96 -3.82
C TYR A 106 -1.93 12.64 -3.60
N PHE A 107 -2.39 12.67 -2.33
CA PHE A 107 -3.79 12.43 -2.01
C PHE A 107 -4.69 13.45 -2.71
N HIS A 108 -4.38 14.73 -2.56
CA HIS A 108 -5.15 15.82 -3.16
C HIS A 108 -4.93 15.95 -4.67
N THR A 109 -3.74 15.59 -5.16
CA THR A 109 -3.45 15.66 -6.60
C THR A 109 -4.19 14.57 -7.38
N TYR A 110 -4.17 13.33 -6.90
CA TYR A 110 -4.61 12.17 -7.68
C TYR A 110 -5.90 11.54 -7.18
N LEU A 111 -6.16 11.54 -5.87
CA LEU A 111 -7.21 10.71 -5.27
C LEU A 111 -8.45 11.50 -4.85
N TRP A 112 -8.30 12.72 -4.42
CA TRP A 112 -9.37 13.49 -3.78
C TRP A 112 -9.77 14.73 -4.57
N ASP A 113 -11.08 14.97 -4.70
CA ASP A 113 -11.64 16.18 -5.24
C ASP A 113 -11.92 17.15 -4.10
N ASN A 114 -11.06 18.17 -3.97
CA ASN A 114 -11.17 19.16 -2.89
C ASN A 114 -12.39 20.08 -3.03
N LYS A 115 -12.92 20.24 -4.25
CA LYS A 115 -14.08 21.10 -4.51
C LYS A 115 -15.38 20.42 -4.05
N ASN A 116 -15.50 19.12 -4.33
CA ASN A 116 -16.71 18.36 -4.07
C ASN A 116 -16.61 17.47 -2.82
N HIS A 117 -15.49 17.51 -2.10
CA HIS A 117 -15.22 16.76 -0.86
C HIS A 117 -15.46 15.24 -1.00
N LYS A 118 -15.00 14.65 -2.09
CA LYS A 118 -15.16 13.21 -2.38
C LYS A 118 -13.97 12.66 -3.16
N PRO A 119 -13.82 11.33 -3.26
CA PRO A 119 -12.85 10.75 -4.19
C PRO A 119 -13.11 11.22 -5.63
N LYS A 120 -12.05 11.37 -6.41
CA LYS A 120 -12.15 11.69 -7.85
C LYS A 120 -12.88 10.57 -8.59
N ASN A 121 -13.38 10.86 -9.78
CA ASN A 121 -14.06 9.88 -10.60
C ASN A 121 -13.19 8.62 -10.82
N ASN A 122 -13.84 7.45 -10.82
CA ASN A 122 -13.19 6.15 -10.95
C ASN A 122 -12.20 5.79 -9.81
N ILE A 123 -12.30 6.48 -8.67
CA ILE A 123 -11.52 6.18 -7.47
C ILE A 123 -12.47 5.82 -6.32
N GLN A 124 -12.16 4.72 -5.65
CA GLN A 124 -12.79 4.34 -4.39
C GLN A 124 -11.73 4.33 -3.29
N ILE A 125 -12.07 4.89 -2.14
CA ILE A 125 -11.24 4.88 -0.93
C ILE A 125 -12.01 4.16 0.16
N ARG A 126 -11.38 3.13 0.75
CA ARG A 126 -11.92 2.36 1.88
C ARG A 126 -10.94 2.45 3.04
N PHE A 127 -11.33 3.03 4.14
CA PHE A 127 -10.50 3.07 5.35
C PHE A 127 -10.57 1.71 6.05
N ILE A 128 -9.42 1.22 6.49
CA ILE A 128 -9.34 -0.03 7.25
C ILE A 128 -9.63 0.29 8.71
N GLU A 129 -10.71 -0.30 9.22
CA GLU A 129 -11.07 -0.17 10.62
C GLU A 129 -10.04 -0.88 11.52
N LYS A 130 -9.68 -0.24 12.60
CA LYS A 130 -8.79 -0.83 13.59
C LYS A 130 -9.55 -1.86 14.41
N THR A 131 -9.06 -3.08 14.46
CA THR A 131 -9.63 -4.12 15.33
C THR A 131 -9.46 -3.73 16.80
N LYS A 132 -10.55 -3.77 17.57
CA LYS A 132 -10.57 -3.43 19.00
C LYS A 132 -9.54 -4.29 19.76
N GLY A 133 -8.67 -3.65 20.53
CA GLY A 133 -7.64 -4.33 21.33
C GLY A 133 -6.33 -4.60 20.60
N ILE A 134 -6.22 -4.34 19.29
CA ILE A 134 -4.98 -4.50 18.54
C ILE A 134 -4.35 -3.12 18.25
N TYR A 135 -3.12 -2.92 18.71
CA TYR A 135 -2.34 -1.72 18.42
C TYR A 135 -1.66 -1.83 17.04
N GLY A 136 -2.32 -1.24 16.02
CA GLY A 136 -1.78 -1.15 14.66
C GLY A 136 -1.86 -2.45 13.87
N THR A 137 -1.68 -2.35 12.56
CA THR A 137 -1.64 -3.51 11.66
C THR A 137 -0.29 -4.20 11.79
N LYS A 138 -0.28 -5.50 12.02
CA LYS A 138 0.95 -6.29 12.05
C LYS A 138 1.32 -6.71 10.63
N PHE A 139 2.38 -6.14 10.12
CA PHE A 139 3.00 -6.57 8.88
C PHE A 139 4.12 -7.56 9.18
N PHE A 140 3.96 -8.79 8.78
CA PHE A 140 5.02 -9.78 8.88
C PHE A 140 6.14 -9.46 7.90
N SER A 141 7.38 -9.79 8.29
CA SER A 141 8.50 -9.72 7.37
C SER A 141 8.35 -10.77 6.25
N GLU A 142 9.15 -10.64 5.21
CA GLU A 142 9.24 -11.62 4.13
C GLU A 142 9.52 -13.05 4.63
N ASP A 143 10.28 -13.19 5.70
CA ASP A 143 10.60 -14.47 6.35
C ASP A 143 9.54 -14.90 7.38
N ASN A 144 8.33 -14.32 7.36
CA ASN A 144 7.22 -14.57 8.31
C ASN A 144 7.53 -14.24 9.78
N VAL A 145 8.48 -13.37 10.04
CA VAL A 145 8.77 -12.92 11.40
C VAL A 145 7.71 -11.89 11.81
N GLU A 146 7.02 -12.18 12.92
CA GLU A 146 6.05 -11.26 13.49
C GLU A 146 6.76 -10.01 14.06
N PRO A 147 6.31 -8.79 13.71
CA PRO A 147 6.90 -7.59 14.28
C PRO A 147 6.57 -7.47 15.77
N LYS A 148 7.50 -6.95 16.55
CA LYS A 148 7.30 -6.67 17.99
C LYS A 148 6.18 -5.65 18.22
N THR A 149 5.99 -4.72 17.29
CA THR A 149 4.95 -3.67 17.34
C THR A 149 4.22 -3.59 16.02
N GLY A 150 2.91 -3.32 16.07
CA GLY A 150 2.13 -3.07 14.86
C GLY A 150 2.44 -1.71 14.23
N TYR A 151 2.13 -1.58 12.95
CA TYR A 151 2.18 -0.31 12.24
C TYR A 151 1.06 0.61 12.73
N LEU A 152 1.42 1.73 13.35
CA LEU A 152 0.47 2.57 14.11
C LEU A 152 -0.36 3.51 13.22
N ARG A 153 0.08 3.78 11.99
CA ARG A 153 -0.65 4.69 11.10
C ARG A 153 -1.90 3.99 10.54
N PRO A 154 -3.02 4.73 10.41
CA PRO A 154 -4.19 4.21 9.74
C PRO A 154 -3.87 3.78 8.30
N LEU A 155 -4.54 2.76 7.82
CA LEU A 155 -4.40 2.24 6.46
C LEU A 155 -5.69 2.46 5.67
N MET A 156 -5.54 2.52 4.36
CA MET A 156 -6.65 2.58 3.42
C MET A 156 -6.39 1.67 2.22
N ILE A 157 -7.46 1.16 1.66
CA ILE A 157 -7.49 0.57 0.32
C ILE A 157 -7.92 1.66 -0.66
N VAL A 158 -7.13 1.83 -1.72
CA VAL A 158 -7.48 2.74 -2.82
C VAL A 158 -7.65 1.93 -4.08
N VAL A 159 -8.83 1.99 -4.69
CA VAL A 159 -9.12 1.36 -5.97
C VAL A 159 -9.16 2.44 -7.04
N ILE A 160 -8.34 2.30 -8.07
CA ILE A 160 -8.30 3.18 -9.25
C ILE A 160 -8.71 2.34 -10.45
N ASP A 161 -9.90 2.57 -11.01
CA ASP A 161 -10.40 1.85 -12.17
C ASP A 161 -10.39 2.75 -13.42
N ARG A 162 -9.40 2.53 -14.29
CA ARG A 162 -9.21 3.29 -15.54
C ARG A 162 -9.52 2.46 -16.79
N ARG A 163 -10.10 1.29 -16.66
CA ARG A 163 -10.38 0.38 -17.79
C ARG A 163 -11.40 0.92 -18.79
N LYS A 164 -12.26 1.85 -18.36
CA LYS A 164 -13.36 2.42 -19.17
C LYS A 164 -13.22 3.93 -19.40
N VAL A 165 -12.01 4.46 -19.27
CA VAL A 165 -11.75 5.90 -19.42
C VAL A 165 -10.92 6.17 -20.67
#